data_42b7ffba1db84e91bb9853fbcf67e4fa
#
_entry.id   42b7ffba1db84e91bb9853fbcf67e4fa
#
_cell.length_a   1.000
_cell.length_b   1.000
_cell.length_c   1.000
_cell.angle_alpha   90.00
_cell.angle_beta   90.00
_cell.angle_gamma   90.00
#
_symmetry.space_group_name_H-M   'P 1'
#
loop_
_entity.id
_entity.type
_entity.pdbx_description
1 polymer ?
#
loop_
_entity_poly.entity_id
_entity_poly.type
_entity_poly.pdbx_seq_one_letter_code
_entity_poly.pdbx_strand_id
1 'polypeptide(L)'
;INLGVSAREAITGVGAITSATGKVSLDPATGTAPPGCPAGDYVLLSVQDTGSGMDRATSERIFEPFFTTKGVGKGTGLGLAIVYGIVTQNRGCIQVDSAPGAGTTFRIYLPRYPGDIGPAAEEEPPATPSRRGETVLVVEDDPFVRKLTRQMLEELGYTALEAASPAEGLALAERHRQTVRVLLTDVQALYDGDPAAG
;
A
#
# COMPACT_ATOMS: atom_id res chain seq x y z
N ILE A 1 -0.41 7.26 -0.40
CA ILE A 1 -1.83 7.35 0.00
C ILE A 1 -2.01 6.80 1.43
N ASN A 2 -1.64 5.55 1.76
CA ASN A 2 -1.88 4.92 3.07
C ASN A 2 -1.38 5.72 4.27
N LEU A 3 -0.19 6.34 4.19
CA LEU A 3 0.32 7.22 5.25
C LEU A 3 -0.54 8.47 5.43
N GLY A 4 -0.96 9.09 4.33
CA GLY A 4 -1.84 10.26 4.38
C GLY A 4 -3.21 9.94 4.97
N VAL A 5 -3.79 8.79 4.63
CA VAL A 5 -5.05 8.31 5.20
C VAL A 5 -4.89 8.08 6.71
N SER A 6 -3.85 7.35 7.14
CA SER A 6 -3.57 7.12 8.56
C SER A 6 -3.37 8.41 9.34
N ALA A 7 -2.62 9.37 8.78
CA ALA A 7 -2.40 10.68 9.37
C ALA A 7 -3.70 11.47 9.52
N ARG A 8 -4.53 11.51 8.45
CA ARG A 8 -5.83 12.18 8.49
C ARG A 8 -6.74 11.60 9.57
N GLU A 9 -6.77 10.29 9.69
CA GLU A 9 -7.62 9.59 10.66
C GLU A 9 -7.16 9.75 12.11
N ALA A 10 -5.86 10.00 12.32
CA ALA A 10 -5.30 10.30 13.64
C ALA A 10 -5.64 11.72 14.13
N ILE A 11 -6.00 12.63 13.22
CA ILE A 11 -6.34 14.01 13.55
C ILE A 11 -7.82 14.11 13.89
N THR A 12 -8.12 14.44 15.14
CA THR A 12 -9.47 14.74 15.62
C THR A 12 -9.67 16.27 15.65
N GLY A 13 -10.42 16.79 14.68
CA GLY A 13 -10.66 18.23 14.56
C GLY A 13 -9.72 18.92 13.58
N VAL A 14 -9.12 20.05 13.99
CA VAL A 14 -8.18 20.81 13.16
C VAL A 14 -6.77 20.33 13.42
N GLY A 15 -6.02 20.04 12.37
CA GLY A 15 -4.62 19.60 12.46
C GLY A 15 -3.90 19.78 11.12
N ALA A 16 -2.65 19.37 11.07
CA ALA A 16 -1.81 19.49 9.89
C ALA A 16 -1.16 18.14 9.53
N ILE A 17 -1.01 17.93 8.23
CA ILE A 17 -0.18 16.86 7.67
C ILE A 17 0.90 17.53 6.84
N THR A 18 2.15 17.25 7.18
CA THR A 18 3.31 17.79 6.46
C THR A 18 4.03 16.63 5.77
N SER A 19 4.28 16.76 4.48
CA SER A 19 5.15 15.85 3.74
C SER A 19 6.39 16.58 3.24
N ALA A 20 7.53 15.92 3.35
CA ALA A 20 8.80 16.47 2.88
C ALA A 20 9.64 15.35 2.23
N THR A 21 10.44 15.74 1.25
CA THR A 21 11.43 14.86 0.62
C THR A 21 12.83 15.46 0.73
N GLY A 22 13.83 14.60 0.78
CA GLY A 22 15.22 15.03 0.87
C GLY A 22 16.19 13.94 0.43
N LYS A 23 17.45 14.32 0.32
CA LYS A 23 18.56 13.38 0.12
C LYS A 23 19.31 13.27 1.45
N VAL A 24 19.68 12.07 1.83
CA VAL A 24 20.40 11.82 3.08
C VAL A 24 21.41 10.69 2.86
N SER A 25 22.59 10.86 3.44
CA SER A 25 23.58 9.77 3.55
C SER A 25 23.50 9.20 4.97
N LEU A 26 23.23 7.92 5.07
CA LEU A 26 23.16 7.19 6.32
C LEU A 26 24.47 6.48 6.60
N ASP A 27 24.98 6.65 7.81
CA ASP A 27 26.15 5.94 8.30
C ASP A 27 25.91 5.44 9.73
N PRO A 28 25.82 4.10 9.92
CA PRO A 28 25.64 3.52 11.23
C PRO A 28 26.74 3.90 12.23
N ALA A 29 27.95 4.16 11.77
CA ALA A 29 29.07 4.55 12.62
C ALA A 29 28.91 5.96 13.24
N THR A 30 28.20 6.84 12.54
CA THR A 30 27.89 8.21 13.02
C THR A 30 26.57 8.32 13.75
N GLY A 31 25.80 7.21 13.84
CA GLY A 31 24.48 7.18 14.48
C GLY A 31 23.39 7.87 13.66
N THR A 32 23.64 8.20 12.41
CA THR A 32 22.65 8.83 11.53
C THR A 32 21.65 7.83 10.92
N ALA A 33 22.01 6.54 10.92
CA ALA A 33 21.17 5.48 10.37
C ALA A 33 20.17 4.95 11.38
N PRO A 34 18.90 4.77 11.01
CA PRO A 34 17.94 4.03 11.82
C PRO A 34 18.40 2.58 12.04
N PRO A 35 17.99 1.94 13.15
CA PRO A 35 18.30 0.53 13.39
C PRO A 35 17.91 -0.36 12.20
N GLY A 36 18.84 -1.21 11.76
CA GLY A 36 18.61 -2.13 10.62
C GLY A 36 18.73 -1.49 9.23
N CYS A 37 19.04 -0.19 9.13
CA CYS A 37 19.26 0.48 7.87
C CYS A 37 20.75 0.43 7.48
N PRO A 38 21.12 -0.12 6.31
CA PRO A 38 22.51 -0.13 5.85
C PRO A 38 23.08 1.27 5.62
N ALA A 39 24.42 1.39 5.64
CA ALA A 39 25.08 2.60 5.17
C ALA A 39 24.82 2.85 3.69
N GLY A 40 24.66 4.09 3.28
CA GLY A 40 24.46 4.47 1.89
C GLY A 40 23.74 5.78 1.67
N ASP A 41 23.54 6.12 0.42
CA ASP A 41 22.78 7.29 0.00
C ASP A 41 21.30 6.92 -0.21
N TYR A 42 20.42 7.73 0.37
CA TYR A 42 18.97 7.50 0.36
C TYR A 42 18.22 8.76 -0.06
N VAL A 43 17.04 8.52 -0.60
CA VAL A 43 15.98 9.52 -0.68
C VAL A 43 15.12 9.35 0.56
N LEU A 44 14.95 10.41 1.33
CA LEU A 44 14.06 10.47 2.47
C LEU A 44 12.70 10.99 2.04
N LEU A 45 11.64 10.25 2.38
CA LEU A 45 10.27 10.75 2.41
C LEU A 45 9.83 10.80 3.88
N SER A 46 9.45 11.98 4.35
CA SER A 46 8.89 12.19 5.69
C SER A 46 7.42 12.56 5.58
N VAL A 47 6.58 11.93 6.39
CA VAL A 47 5.16 12.29 6.56
C VAL A 47 4.91 12.48 8.05
N GLN A 48 4.51 13.68 8.43
CA GLN A 48 4.23 14.06 9.82
C GLN A 48 2.79 14.51 9.95
N ASP A 49 2.13 14.11 11.02
CA ASP A 49 0.81 14.59 11.43
C ASP A 49 0.85 15.20 12.84
N THR A 50 -0.15 16.02 13.14
CA THR A 50 -0.39 16.57 14.47
C THR A 50 -1.57 15.87 15.16
N GLY A 51 -1.74 14.59 14.90
CA GLY A 51 -2.84 13.78 15.43
C GLY A 51 -2.63 13.32 16.86
N SER A 52 -3.40 12.32 17.26
CA SER A 52 -3.37 11.74 18.61
C SER A 52 -2.04 11.11 19.00
N GLY A 53 -1.20 10.76 18.03
CA GLY A 53 0.00 9.97 18.26
C GLY A 53 -0.29 8.57 18.79
N MET A 54 0.77 7.87 19.16
CA MET A 54 0.71 6.47 19.62
C MET A 54 1.64 6.29 20.82
N ASP A 55 1.27 5.37 21.70
CA ASP A 55 2.17 4.88 22.72
C ASP A 55 3.18 3.89 22.14
N ARG A 56 4.18 3.52 22.94
CA ARG A 56 5.26 2.63 22.52
C ARG A 56 4.74 1.24 22.13
N ALA A 57 3.81 0.69 22.89
CA ALA A 57 3.26 -0.65 22.64
C ALA A 57 2.50 -0.71 21.31
N THR A 58 1.77 0.34 20.97
CA THR A 58 1.11 0.51 19.68
C THR A 58 2.13 0.68 18.56
N SER A 59 3.11 1.59 18.75
CA SER A 59 4.13 1.90 17.73
C SER A 59 4.97 0.67 17.33
N GLU A 60 5.23 -0.25 18.25
CA GLU A 60 5.96 -1.50 17.98
C GLU A 60 5.16 -2.48 17.09
N ARG A 61 3.83 -2.33 17.02
CA ARG A 61 2.92 -3.27 16.35
C ARG A 61 2.24 -2.73 15.09
N ILE A 62 2.37 -1.46 14.79
CA ILE A 62 1.61 -0.80 13.70
C ILE A 62 1.84 -1.40 12.31
N PHE A 63 2.92 -2.16 12.12
CA PHE A 63 3.23 -2.83 10.86
C PHE A 63 2.78 -4.30 10.84
N GLU A 64 2.23 -4.81 11.94
CA GLU A 64 1.63 -6.16 11.95
C GLU A 64 0.37 -6.15 11.07
N PRO A 65 0.21 -7.11 10.15
CA PRO A 65 -1.01 -7.25 9.38
C PRO A 65 -2.24 -7.38 10.30
N PHE A 66 -3.31 -6.70 9.93
CA PHE A 66 -4.59 -6.66 10.67
C PHE A 66 -4.55 -5.96 12.04
N PHE A 67 -3.40 -5.45 12.47
CA PHE A 67 -3.33 -4.67 13.70
C PHE A 67 -4.01 -3.30 13.50
N THR A 68 -4.94 -2.98 14.36
CA THR A 68 -5.65 -1.70 14.39
C THR A 68 -6.06 -1.34 15.80
N THR A 69 -5.95 -0.08 16.16
CA THR A 69 -6.48 0.50 17.41
C THR A 69 -7.92 1.01 17.25
N LYS A 70 -8.46 0.94 16.03
CA LYS A 70 -9.82 1.38 15.72
C LYS A 70 -10.83 0.29 16.05
N GLY A 71 -12.03 0.69 16.40
CA GLY A 71 -13.12 -0.25 16.67
C GLY A 71 -13.45 -1.15 15.47
N VAL A 72 -14.08 -2.27 15.75
CA VAL A 72 -14.47 -3.30 14.76
C VAL A 72 -15.14 -2.67 13.54
N GLY A 73 -14.64 -2.94 12.35
CA GLY A 73 -15.17 -2.44 11.07
C GLY A 73 -14.71 -1.03 10.66
N LYS A 74 -13.86 -0.35 11.46
CA LYS A 74 -13.39 1.02 11.16
C LYS A 74 -11.94 1.09 10.66
N GLY A 75 -11.27 -0.03 10.48
CA GLY A 75 -9.92 -0.09 9.95
C GLY A 75 -9.55 -1.53 9.58
N THR A 76 -8.95 -1.73 8.42
CA THR A 76 -8.53 -3.05 7.95
C THR A 76 -7.26 -3.55 8.64
N GLY A 77 -6.48 -2.63 9.26
CA GLY A 77 -5.15 -2.94 9.80
C GLY A 77 -4.10 -3.32 8.75
N LEU A 78 -4.39 -3.12 7.46
CA LEU A 78 -3.49 -3.49 6.36
C LEU A 78 -2.68 -2.32 5.81
N GLY A 79 -3.17 -1.09 5.97
CA GLY A 79 -2.56 0.09 5.31
C GLY A 79 -1.07 0.28 5.63
N LEU A 80 -0.68 0.22 6.90
CA LEU A 80 0.71 0.38 7.30
C LEU A 80 1.55 -0.88 7.05
N ALA A 81 0.97 -2.07 7.14
CA ALA A 81 1.63 -3.32 6.76
C ALA A 81 2.00 -3.32 5.26
N ILE A 82 1.13 -2.81 4.39
CA ILE A 82 1.41 -2.64 2.96
C ILE A 82 2.56 -1.63 2.75
N VAL A 83 2.55 -0.50 3.47
CA VAL A 83 3.65 0.48 3.40
C VAL A 83 4.97 -0.18 3.77
N TYR A 84 5.00 -0.93 4.87
CA TYR A 84 6.19 -1.64 5.32
C TYR A 84 6.68 -2.66 4.27
N GLY A 85 5.77 -3.45 3.70
CA GLY A 85 6.09 -4.42 2.65
C GLY A 85 6.68 -3.75 1.41
N ILE A 86 6.09 -2.66 0.93
CA ILE A 86 6.60 -1.92 -0.24
C ILE A 86 8.00 -1.35 0.05
N VAL A 87 8.20 -0.74 1.22
CA VAL A 87 9.50 -0.16 1.59
C VAL A 87 10.57 -1.24 1.64
N THR A 88 10.30 -2.37 2.29
CA THR A 88 11.26 -3.47 2.42
C THR A 88 11.56 -4.17 1.09
N GLN A 89 10.56 -4.39 0.24
CA GLN A 89 10.76 -4.90 -1.13
C GLN A 89 11.70 -4.02 -1.95
N ASN A 90 11.65 -2.71 -1.74
CA ASN A 90 12.55 -1.75 -2.38
C ASN A 90 13.87 -1.54 -1.62
N ARG A 91 14.22 -2.46 -0.71
CA ARG A 91 15.44 -2.39 0.12
C ARG A 91 15.55 -1.09 0.91
N GLY A 92 14.42 -0.48 1.21
CA GLY A 92 14.30 0.72 2.02
C GLY A 92 14.16 0.40 3.50
N CYS A 93 14.19 1.45 4.32
CA CYS A 93 13.94 1.39 5.75
C CYS A 93 12.82 2.35 6.12
N ILE A 94 12.13 2.04 7.21
CA ILE A 94 11.10 2.92 7.78
C ILE A 94 11.35 3.13 9.26
N GLN A 95 11.24 4.37 9.69
CA GLN A 95 11.33 4.78 11.10
C GLN A 95 10.05 5.51 11.47
N VAL A 96 9.60 5.31 12.70
CA VAL A 96 8.41 5.96 13.26
C VAL A 96 8.78 6.63 14.56
N ASP A 97 8.47 7.91 14.67
CA ASP A 97 8.54 8.68 15.90
C ASP A 97 7.13 9.12 16.26
N SER A 98 6.63 8.67 17.39
CA SER A 98 5.29 8.98 17.87
C SER A 98 5.24 9.01 19.38
N ALA A 99 4.41 9.90 19.92
CA ALA A 99 4.06 9.91 21.33
C ALA A 99 2.59 10.36 21.49
N PRO A 100 1.89 9.90 22.53
CA PRO A 100 0.52 10.30 22.79
C PRO A 100 0.37 11.82 22.85
N GLY A 101 -0.52 12.39 22.06
CA GLY A 101 -0.78 13.82 21.97
C GLY A 101 0.24 14.63 21.17
N ALA A 102 1.32 14.02 20.66
CA ALA A 102 2.38 14.72 19.91
C ALA A 102 2.35 14.45 18.40
N GLY A 103 1.36 13.68 17.93
CA GLY A 103 1.28 13.26 16.53
C GLY A 103 2.27 12.14 16.18
N THR A 104 2.42 11.90 14.89
CA THR A 104 3.30 10.84 14.37
C THR A 104 4.14 11.36 13.22
N THR A 105 5.40 10.92 13.16
CA THR A 105 6.30 11.16 12.04
C THR A 105 6.78 9.82 11.49
N PHE A 106 6.44 9.54 10.25
CA PHE A 106 7.01 8.43 9.48
C PHE A 106 8.17 8.95 8.64
N ARG A 107 9.33 8.28 8.70
CA ARG A 107 10.47 8.53 7.82
C ARG A 107 10.76 7.28 7.01
N ILE A 108 10.68 7.38 5.70
CA ILE A 108 10.96 6.31 4.76
C ILE A 108 12.25 6.65 4.02
N TYR A 109 13.19 5.74 4.07
CA TYR A 109 14.49 5.84 3.41
C TYR A 109 14.52 4.84 2.26
N LEU A 110 14.55 5.33 1.02
CA LEU A 110 14.68 4.51 -0.17
C LEU A 110 16.07 4.64 -0.74
N PRO A 111 16.76 3.55 -1.09
CA PRO A 111 18.10 3.62 -1.70
C PRO A 111 18.09 4.56 -2.90
N ARG A 112 19.05 5.48 -2.94
CA ARG A 112 19.20 6.37 -4.08
C ARG A 112 19.70 5.58 -5.28
N TYR A 113 19.04 5.74 -6.42
CA TYR A 113 19.54 5.21 -7.68
C TYR A 113 20.81 5.99 -8.08
N PRO A 114 21.98 5.31 -8.28
CA PRO A 114 23.23 5.99 -8.56
C PRO A 114 23.37 6.41 -10.03
N GLY A 115 22.47 5.95 -10.91
CA GLY A 115 22.50 6.28 -12.33
C GLY A 115 22.08 7.71 -12.61
N ASP A 116 22.54 8.23 -13.75
CA ASP A 116 22.02 9.47 -14.29
C ASP A 116 20.56 9.22 -14.70
N ILE A 117 19.65 9.82 -13.97
CA ILE A 117 18.26 9.87 -14.40
C ILE A 117 18.30 10.88 -15.55
N GLY A 118 18.43 10.38 -16.80
CA GLY A 118 18.20 11.22 -17.98
C GLY A 118 16.96 12.08 -17.74
N PRO A 119 16.78 13.21 -18.45
CA PRO A 119 15.63 14.10 -18.22
C PRO A 119 14.42 13.20 -18.01
N ALA A 120 13.82 13.32 -16.82
CA ALA A 120 12.64 12.53 -16.48
C ALA A 120 11.78 12.63 -17.74
N ALA A 121 11.59 11.50 -18.44
CA ALA A 121 10.54 11.46 -19.43
C ALA A 121 9.38 12.06 -18.65
N GLU A 122 8.90 13.23 -19.08
CA GLU A 122 7.68 13.79 -18.50
C GLU A 122 6.79 12.56 -18.43
N GLU A 123 6.56 12.04 -17.20
CA GLU A 123 5.51 11.05 -17.07
C GLU A 123 4.33 11.77 -17.67
N GLU A 124 3.97 11.36 -18.88
CA GLU A 124 2.71 11.78 -19.46
C GLU A 124 1.73 11.62 -18.32
N PRO A 125 1.07 12.71 -17.86
CA PRO A 125 0.17 12.66 -16.72
C PRO A 125 -0.66 11.41 -16.92
N PRO A 126 -0.68 10.45 -15.97
CA PRO A 126 -1.13 9.08 -16.20
C PRO A 126 -2.35 9.17 -17.06
N ALA A 127 -2.21 8.68 -18.31
CA ALA A 127 -3.09 9.00 -19.43
C ALA A 127 -4.48 8.92 -18.85
N THR A 128 -5.13 10.05 -18.75
CA THR A 128 -6.43 10.21 -18.06
C THR A 128 -7.18 8.95 -18.40
N PRO A 129 -7.59 8.09 -17.47
CA PRO A 129 -8.08 6.78 -17.83
C PRO A 129 -9.27 6.97 -18.75
N SER A 130 -8.94 7.08 -20.06
CA SER A 130 -9.91 7.22 -21.16
C SER A 130 -10.65 5.89 -21.38
N ARG A 131 -10.48 4.98 -20.45
CA ARG A 131 -11.05 3.63 -20.41
C ARG A 131 -12.08 3.45 -19.30
N ARG A 132 -12.80 4.50 -18.95
CA ARG A 132 -13.99 4.37 -18.10
C ARG A 132 -14.94 3.38 -18.73
N GLY A 133 -15.20 2.28 -18.01
CA GLY A 133 -16.14 1.24 -18.44
C GLY A 133 -15.51 -0.07 -18.92
N GLU A 134 -14.17 -0.22 -18.89
CA GLU A 134 -13.56 -1.53 -19.08
C GLU A 134 -13.95 -2.49 -17.96
N THR A 135 -14.20 -3.75 -18.32
CA THR A 135 -14.61 -4.77 -17.36
C THR A 135 -13.40 -5.58 -16.91
N VAL A 136 -13.20 -5.64 -15.60
CA VAL A 136 -12.21 -6.46 -14.91
C VAL A 136 -12.91 -7.63 -14.25
N LEU A 137 -12.44 -8.85 -14.49
CA LEU A 137 -12.88 -10.04 -13.79
C LEU A 137 -11.94 -10.26 -12.59
N VAL A 138 -12.49 -10.25 -11.38
CA VAL A 138 -11.79 -10.52 -10.12
C VAL A 138 -12.13 -11.95 -9.69
N VAL A 139 -11.10 -12.78 -9.54
CA VAL A 139 -11.23 -14.14 -8.98
C VAL A 139 -10.47 -14.18 -7.67
N GLU A 140 -11.19 -14.29 -6.57
CA GLU A 140 -10.65 -14.20 -5.20
C GLU A 140 -11.56 -14.97 -4.26
N ASP A 141 -11.04 -15.92 -3.50
CA ASP A 141 -11.81 -16.79 -2.61
C ASP A 141 -12.22 -16.07 -1.32
N ASP A 142 -11.34 -15.22 -0.76
CA ASP A 142 -11.67 -14.43 0.42
C ASP A 142 -12.73 -13.37 0.10
N PRO A 143 -13.92 -13.46 0.71
CA PRO A 143 -15.02 -12.55 0.39
C PRO A 143 -14.73 -11.09 0.77
N PHE A 144 -13.83 -10.86 1.74
CA PHE A 144 -13.47 -9.51 2.16
C PHE A 144 -12.50 -8.88 1.17
N VAL A 145 -11.46 -9.62 0.76
CA VAL A 145 -10.48 -9.18 -0.25
C VAL A 145 -11.18 -8.94 -1.58
N ARG A 146 -12.05 -9.85 -2.01
CA ARG A 146 -12.85 -9.73 -3.23
C ARG A 146 -13.69 -8.46 -3.24
N LYS A 147 -14.43 -8.20 -2.15
CA LYS A 147 -15.25 -6.99 -2.02
C LYS A 147 -14.42 -5.71 -2.03
N LEU A 148 -13.27 -5.71 -1.33
CA LEU A 148 -12.36 -4.56 -1.29
C LEU A 148 -11.80 -4.26 -2.68
N THR A 149 -11.33 -5.29 -3.37
CA THR A 149 -10.79 -5.19 -4.73
C THR A 149 -11.84 -4.62 -5.70
N ARG A 150 -13.09 -5.10 -5.62
CA ARG A 150 -14.19 -4.55 -6.40
C ARG A 150 -14.39 -3.06 -6.14
N GLN A 151 -14.47 -2.65 -4.87
CA GLN A 151 -14.67 -1.24 -4.53
C GLN A 151 -13.55 -0.36 -5.08
N MET A 152 -12.30 -0.79 -4.96
CA MET A 152 -11.15 -0.04 -5.50
C MET A 152 -11.22 0.11 -7.02
N LEU A 153 -11.63 -0.95 -7.74
CA LEU A 153 -11.79 -0.90 -9.19
C LEU A 153 -12.94 0.03 -9.61
N GLU A 154 -14.07 -0.02 -8.90
CA GLU A 154 -15.22 0.85 -9.15
C GLU A 154 -14.87 2.34 -8.91
N GLU A 155 -14.10 2.65 -7.84
CA GLU A 155 -13.59 4.01 -7.57
C GLU A 155 -12.66 4.51 -8.68
N LEU A 156 -11.91 3.62 -9.31
CA LEU A 156 -11.06 3.90 -10.46
C LEU A 156 -11.84 3.99 -11.78
N GLY A 157 -13.16 3.73 -11.78
CA GLY A 157 -14.03 3.83 -12.94
C GLY A 157 -14.11 2.57 -13.80
N TYR A 158 -13.65 1.43 -13.31
CA TYR A 158 -13.82 0.12 -13.95
C TYR A 158 -15.15 -0.53 -13.56
N THR A 159 -15.62 -1.46 -14.41
CA THR A 159 -16.70 -2.38 -14.05
C THR A 159 -16.08 -3.67 -13.54
N ALA A 160 -16.38 -4.09 -12.31
CA ALA A 160 -15.84 -5.32 -11.74
C ALA A 160 -16.88 -6.46 -11.80
N LEU A 161 -16.47 -7.61 -12.32
CA LEU A 161 -17.16 -8.89 -12.18
C LEU A 161 -16.46 -9.70 -11.11
N GLU A 162 -17.20 -10.30 -10.20
CA GLU A 162 -16.66 -11.06 -9.07
C GLU A 162 -16.88 -12.55 -9.24
N ALA A 163 -15.86 -13.35 -8.93
CA ALA A 163 -15.93 -14.79 -8.82
C ALA A 163 -15.25 -15.24 -7.52
N ALA A 164 -15.89 -16.17 -6.81
CA ALA A 164 -15.37 -16.73 -5.56
C ALA A 164 -14.48 -17.97 -5.77
N SER A 165 -14.40 -18.44 -7.00
CA SER A 165 -13.60 -19.61 -7.35
C SER A 165 -13.13 -19.56 -8.81
N PRO A 166 -12.07 -20.32 -9.18
CA PRO A 166 -11.61 -20.43 -10.56
C PRO A 166 -12.72 -20.94 -11.51
N ALA A 167 -13.55 -21.87 -11.05
CA ALA A 167 -14.65 -22.43 -11.87
C ALA A 167 -15.72 -21.35 -12.20
N GLU A 168 -16.09 -20.53 -11.21
CA GLU A 168 -17.01 -19.40 -11.42
C GLU A 168 -16.36 -18.33 -12.30
N GLY A 169 -15.06 -18.07 -12.10
CA GLY A 169 -14.27 -17.14 -12.91
C GLY A 169 -14.26 -17.54 -14.38
N LEU A 170 -14.03 -18.82 -14.67
CA LEU A 170 -14.05 -19.35 -16.03
C LEU A 170 -15.43 -19.21 -16.69
N ALA A 171 -16.49 -19.55 -15.97
CA ALA A 171 -17.86 -19.41 -16.46
C ALA A 171 -18.22 -17.94 -16.77
N LEU A 172 -17.78 -16.99 -15.92
CA LEU A 172 -17.96 -15.57 -16.15
C LEU A 172 -17.11 -15.05 -17.31
N ALA A 173 -15.86 -15.52 -17.44
CA ALA A 173 -14.98 -15.17 -18.56
C ALA A 173 -15.59 -15.61 -19.91
N GLU A 174 -16.14 -16.82 -19.99
CA GLU A 174 -16.82 -17.31 -21.19
C GLU A 174 -18.06 -16.49 -21.52
N ARG A 175 -18.92 -16.23 -20.53
CA ARG A 175 -20.15 -15.45 -20.70
C ARG A 175 -19.87 -13.99 -21.12
N HIS A 176 -18.79 -13.39 -20.61
CA HIS A 176 -18.44 -12.00 -20.82
C HIS A 176 -17.19 -11.82 -21.71
N ARG A 177 -16.89 -12.81 -22.55
CA ARG A 177 -15.66 -12.88 -23.38
C ARG A 177 -15.37 -11.62 -24.20
N GLN A 178 -16.41 -10.88 -24.60
CA GLN A 178 -16.25 -9.68 -25.42
C GLN A 178 -16.03 -8.41 -24.56
N THR A 179 -16.40 -8.42 -23.29
CA THR A 179 -16.36 -7.26 -22.41
C THR A 179 -15.23 -7.31 -21.41
N VAL A 180 -14.88 -8.47 -20.87
CA VAL A 180 -13.75 -8.66 -19.97
C VAL A 180 -12.43 -8.36 -20.69
N ARG A 181 -11.66 -7.43 -20.15
CA ARG A 181 -10.35 -7.02 -20.69
C ARG A 181 -9.18 -7.42 -19.80
N VAL A 182 -9.42 -7.55 -18.50
CA VAL A 182 -8.40 -7.84 -17.50
C VAL A 182 -8.94 -8.92 -16.58
N LEU A 183 -8.08 -9.87 -16.24
CA LEU A 183 -8.29 -10.84 -15.16
C LEU A 183 -7.37 -10.43 -14.00
N LEU A 184 -7.96 -10.25 -12.83
CA LEU A 184 -7.26 -10.06 -11.56
C LEU A 184 -7.52 -11.29 -10.69
N THR A 185 -6.47 -12.03 -10.37
CA THR A 185 -6.55 -13.23 -9.52
C THR A 185 -5.29 -13.30 -8.67
N ASP A 186 -5.39 -13.87 -7.47
CA ASP A 186 -4.22 -14.28 -6.74
C ASP A 186 -3.61 -15.56 -7.37
N VAL A 187 -2.33 -15.80 -7.08
CA VAL A 187 -1.61 -16.95 -7.64
C VAL A 187 -2.14 -18.26 -7.05
N GLN A 188 -2.68 -18.23 -5.83
CA GLN A 188 -3.18 -19.41 -5.11
C GLN A 188 -4.46 -19.95 -5.77
N ALA A 189 -5.35 -19.07 -6.19
CA ALA A 189 -6.58 -19.45 -6.88
C ALA A 189 -6.34 -20.18 -8.22
N LEU A 190 -5.15 -20.00 -8.83
CA LEU A 190 -4.77 -20.70 -10.05
C LEU A 190 -4.29 -22.14 -9.79
N TYR A 191 -3.71 -22.41 -8.61
CA TYR A 191 -3.15 -23.72 -8.26
C TYR A 191 -4.16 -24.65 -7.58
N ASP A 192 -5.13 -24.10 -6.85
CA ASP A 192 -6.16 -24.90 -6.16
C ASP A 192 -7.19 -25.54 -7.11
N GLY A 193 -7.12 -25.24 -8.40
CA GLY A 193 -7.97 -25.80 -9.45
C GLY A 193 -7.39 -27.02 -10.20
N ASP A 194 -6.13 -27.43 -9.95
CA ASP A 194 -5.50 -28.56 -10.63
C ASP A 194 -5.48 -29.82 -9.75
N PRO A 195 -6.36 -30.82 -10.01
CA PRO A 195 -6.35 -32.08 -9.25
C PRO A 195 -5.12 -32.98 -9.55
N ALA A 196 -4.17 -32.53 -10.40
CA ALA A 196 -2.97 -33.29 -10.78
C ALA A 196 -1.69 -32.80 -10.11
N ALA A 197 -1.76 -31.82 -9.19
CA ALA A 197 -0.60 -31.24 -8.48
C ALA A 197 -0.40 -31.85 -7.08
N GLY A 198 -0.90 -33.08 -6.81
CA GLY A 198 -0.73 -33.86 -5.59
C GLY A 198 0.16 -35.09 -5.81
#